data_caf2161a60b9459121728143ab7110ea
#
_entry.id   caf2161a60b9459121728143ab7110ea
#
_cell.length_a   1.000
_cell.length_b   1.000
_cell.length_c   1.000
_cell.angle_alpha   90.00
_cell.angle_beta   90.00
_cell.angle_gamma   90.00
#
_symmetry.space_group_name_H-M   'P 1'
#
loop_
_entity.id
_entity.type
_entity.pdbx_description
1 polymer ?
#
loop_
_entity_poly.entity_id
_entity_poly.type
_entity_poly.pdbx_seq_one_letter_code
_entity_poly.pdbx_strand_id
1 'polypeptide(L)'
;MRSVAARLLCSSALSVSLAAVAFAQQTPAAPAMNDKRVGLKAGFHDAGEAAMNMERIASMSKPAGFFDPASPAGTPTPPERDPKAPPPPPPPTPPPGTPARPNGLSFANSDLAFSRNHVVEGNFHGFNTYDVDSSRRPRLLASIVCPGGQGDVSIYGHLLFMSVEQTSGRVDCGTEGVEQPVSKERFRGVRIFDITDIRNPKQVAAVQTCRGSHTHTLVPDPKDPGTLYVYGNGTSTVRPGEELDGCSNKDPKDDPNTALFSIDVIKVPLAAPQNAAIVNRPRIFEDTKTGDIAGLEKGGDRGPGAQPSRATNQCHDITAYPAIGLAAGACSGNGILLDISDPAHPVRIDAVADKNFAYWHSATFNNDGTKVVFTDEWGGGTRPRCRATDPPNWGADAIFDIVDRKLKFEGYYKMPAPQTEQENCVAHNGSLVPVPGRDIMVQGWYQGGISVYDFTDSARPVEIAYFDRGPIDGKELITGGFWSGYYYNGYIYGSEIARGLDVFRLLPSEYLTKNEIEAASLVRYDELNIQDQQKNVWPAVPVVARAYLDQLNRDHAIQPARAAAVKAALDAADKVRTGSDKGAASIVAALDRSAADVERDALSATGRDQARFKALAATMKGIGAKLK
;
A
#
# COMPACT_ATOMS: atom_id res chain seq x y z
N MET A 1 -88.83 14.22 21.34
CA MET A 1 -88.87 13.17 20.31
C MET A 1 -87.58 13.22 19.49
N ARG A 2 -86.94 12.06 19.31
CA ARG A 2 -85.80 11.76 18.45
C ARG A 2 -84.43 12.30 18.91
N SER A 3 -83.72 11.41 19.58
CA SER A 3 -82.29 11.43 19.83
C SER A 3 -81.50 11.19 18.54
N VAL A 4 -80.39 11.89 18.37
CA VAL A 4 -79.37 11.56 17.37
C VAL A 4 -78.04 11.27 18.14
N ALA A 5 -77.64 10.04 18.06
CA ALA A 5 -76.38 9.57 18.62
C ALA A 5 -75.17 9.96 17.75
N ALA A 6 -74.22 10.70 18.26
CA ALA A 6 -72.96 10.99 17.61
C ALA A 6 -71.96 9.84 17.89
N ARG A 7 -71.47 9.20 16.83
CA ARG A 7 -70.36 8.25 16.89
C ARG A 7 -69.05 9.02 16.83
N LEU A 8 -68.25 8.93 17.90
CA LEU A 8 -66.83 9.31 17.90
C LEU A 8 -66.03 8.21 17.18
N LEU A 9 -65.39 8.58 16.11
CA LEU A 9 -64.31 7.82 15.47
C LEU A 9 -62.97 8.24 16.11
N CYS A 10 -62.36 7.36 16.91
CA CYS A 10 -60.99 7.51 17.35
C CYS A 10 -60.06 7.06 16.21
N SER A 11 -59.37 8.00 15.59
CA SER A 11 -58.27 7.74 14.65
C SER A 11 -56.98 7.68 15.46
N SER A 12 -56.45 6.46 15.68
CA SER A 12 -55.12 6.25 16.25
C SER A 12 -54.07 6.49 15.15
N ALA A 13 -53.41 7.63 15.18
CA ALA A 13 -52.26 7.90 14.35
C ALA A 13 -51.05 7.17 14.97
N LEU A 14 -50.60 6.11 14.32
CA LEU A 14 -49.35 5.40 14.67
C LEU A 14 -48.17 6.24 14.14
N SER A 15 -47.52 7.00 15.02
CA SER A 15 -46.30 7.74 14.71
C SER A 15 -45.15 6.75 14.69
N VAL A 16 -44.70 6.31 13.51
CA VAL A 16 -43.43 5.59 13.32
C VAL A 16 -42.29 6.60 13.41
N SER A 17 -41.64 6.69 14.57
CA SER A 17 -40.39 7.44 14.73
C SER A 17 -39.28 6.65 14.04
N LEU A 18 -38.89 7.07 12.84
CA LEU A 18 -37.60 6.66 12.26
C LEU A 18 -36.49 7.30 13.13
N ALA A 19 -35.94 6.55 14.04
CA ALA A 19 -34.66 6.91 14.64
C ALA A 19 -33.58 6.79 13.55
N ALA A 20 -33.17 7.91 12.99
CA ALA A 20 -31.94 7.99 12.21
C ALA A 20 -30.78 7.71 13.19
N VAL A 21 -30.23 6.51 13.14
CA VAL A 21 -28.96 6.20 13.80
C VAL A 21 -27.90 6.97 13.04
N ALA A 22 -27.53 8.14 13.53
CA ALA A 22 -26.33 8.83 13.08
C ALA A 22 -25.14 7.95 13.52
N PHE A 23 -24.54 7.23 12.58
CA PHE A 23 -23.23 6.64 12.80
C PHE A 23 -22.26 7.80 13.00
N ALA A 24 -21.86 8.05 14.24
CA ALA A 24 -20.74 8.93 14.54
C ALA A 24 -19.51 8.31 13.85
N GLN A 25 -18.91 9.04 12.91
CA GLN A 25 -17.60 8.66 12.35
C GLN A 25 -16.65 8.48 13.52
N GLN A 26 -16.16 7.25 13.71
CA GLN A 26 -15.20 6.99 14.78
C GLN A 26 -13.89 7.70 14.42
N THR A 27 -13.46 8.61 15.28
CA THR A 27 -12.12 9.20 15.20
C THR A 27 -11.10 8.19 15.71
N PRO A 28 -9.89 8.12 15.12
CA PRO A 28 -8.79 7.34 15.67
C PRO A 28 -8.55 7.66 17.15
N ALA A 29 -7.92 6.73 17.85
CA ALA A 29 -7.57 6.92 19.27
C ALA A 29 -6.74 8.20 19.47
N ALA A 30 -6.87 8.83 20.63
CA ALA A 30 -6.05 9.99 21.00
C ALA A 30 -4.55 9.61 21.03
N PRO A 31 -3.62 10.55 20.72
CA PRO A 31 -2.19 10.29 20.73
C PRO A 31 -1.70 9.71 22.06
N ALA A 32 -0.90 8.65 22.01
CA ALA A 32 -0.35 7.97 23.17
C ALA A 32 0.93 8.65 23.67
N MET A 33 0.81 9.65 24.52
CA MET A 33 1.95 10.45 25.03
C MET A 33 2.98 9.64 25.85
N ASN A 34 2.63 8.46 26.32
CA ASN A 34 3.52 7.56 27.07
C ASN A 34 4.15 6.48 26.18
N ASP A 35 3.99 6.57 24.86
CA ASP A 35 4.59 5.63 23.92
C ASP A 35 6.13 5.76 23.92
N LYS A 36 6.83 4.63 23.80
CA LYS A 36 8.30 4.60 23.82
C LYS A 36 8.96 5.32 22.63
N ARG A 37 8.19 5.59 21.58
CA ARG A 37 8.63 6.37 20.40
C ARG A 37 8.72 7.87 20.67
N VAL A 38 8.05 8.36 21.71
CA VAL A 38 8.01 9.78 22.01
C VAL A 38 9.35 10.27 22.55
N GLY A 39 9.94 11.26 21.86
CA GLY A 39 11.18 11.91 22.28
C GLY A 39 12.44 11.06 22.09
N LEU A 40 12.46 10.19 21.11
CA LEU A 40 13.66 9.46 20.71
C LEU A 40 14.80 10.42 20.38
N LYS A 41 16.04 10.02 20.71
CA LYS A 41 17.26 10.78 20.39
C LYS A 41 17.37 10.95 18.88
N ALA A 42 17.61 12.18 18.43
CA ALA A 42 17.93 12.48 17.04
C ALA A 42 19.34 11.97 16.65
N GLY A 43 19.51 11.61 15.38
CA GLY A 43 20.82 11.23 14.80
C GLY A 43 20.68 10.52 13.47
N PHE A 44 21.61 10.77 12.56
CA PHE A 44 21.62 10.07 11.26
C PHE A 44 22.03 8.61 11.40
N HIS A 45 23.12 8.33 12.15
CA HIS A 45 23.63 6.98 12.37
C HIS A 45 23.36 6.42 13.76
N ASP A 46 23.11 7.28 14.74
CA ASP A 46 23.03 6.95 16.15
C ASP A 46 21.72 7.44 16.81
N ALA A 47 20.66 7.55 16.02
CA ALA A 47 19.32 7.84 16.51
C ALA A 47 18.90 6.83 17.58
N GLY A 48 18.08 7.28 18.55
CA GLY A 48 17.41 6.38 19.46
C GLY A 48 16.42 5.48 18.71
N GLU A 49 16.22 4.26 19.19
CA GLU A 49 15.31 3.29 18.57
C GLU A 49 14.27 2.80 19.57
N ALA A 50 13.05 2.58 19.11
CA ALA A 50 11.99 1.93 19.87
C ALA A 50 11.33 0.84 19.02
N ALA A 51 11.02 -0.29 19.65
CA ALA A 51 10.32 -1.39 19.00
C ALA A 51 9.36 -2.08 19.95
N MET A 52 8.28 -2.62 19.40
CA MET A 52 7.33 -3.48 20.09
C MET A 52 6.99 -4.65 19.19
N ASN A 53 7.17 -5.88 19.68
CA ASN A 53 6.81 -7.13 18.98
C ASN A 53 7.47 -7.28 17.59
N MET A 54 8.51 -6.50 17.32
CA MET A 54 9.31 -6.51 16.09
C MET A 54 10.78 -6.28 16.43
N GLU A 55 11.69 -6.85 15.63
CA GLU A 55 13.12 -6.71 15.78
C GLU A 55 13.76 -6.41 14.43
N ARG A 56 14.61 -5.38 14.36
CA ARG A 56 15.47 -5.13 13.21
C ARG A 56 16.64 -6.13 13.22
N ILE A 57 16.78 -6.89 12.16
CA ILE A 57 17.77 -7.98 12.06
C ILE A 57 18.92 -7.68 11.11
N ALA A 58 18.73 -6.70 10.21
CA ALA A 58 19.77 -6.21 9.31
C ALA A 58 19.50 -4.75 8.93
N SER A 59 20.57 -4.05 8.54
CA SER A 59 20.55 -2.70 8.01
C SER A 59 21.66 -2.54 6.97
N MET A 60 21.34 -1.99 5.81
CA MET A 60 22.26 -1.71 4.72
C MET A 60 22.23 -0.22 4.44
N SER A 61 23.36 0.46 4.60
CA SER A 61 23.48 1.86 4.21
C SER A 61 23.37 2.00 2.69
N LYS A 62 22.94 3.18 2.24
CA LYS A 62 22.92 3.52 0.81
C LYS A 62 24.30 3.35 0.20
N PRO A 63 24.40 2.76 -1.00
CA PRO A 63 25.70 2.58 -1.66
C PRO A 63 26.26 3.91 -2.18
N ALA A 64 27.57 3.92 -2.43
CA ALA A 64 28.25 5.06 -3.03
C ALA A 64 27.60 5.45 -4.37
N GLY A 65 27.41 6.75 -4.60
CA GLY A 65 26.68 7.29 -5.77
C GLY A 65 25.17 7.46 -5.54
N PHE A 66 24.61 6.96 -4.43
CA PHE A 66 23.21 7.08 -4.09
C PHE A 66 22.95 7.97 -2.85
N PHE A 67 23.89 8.82 -2.54
CA PHE A 67 23.78 9.91 -1.56
C PHE A 67 24.72 11.05 -1.96
N ASP A 68 24.46 12.27 -1.49
CA ASP A 68 25.37 13.40 -1.63
C ASP A 68 26.48 13.29 -0.56
N PRO A 69 27.76 13.11 -0.93
CA PRO A 69 28.84 13.03 0.06
C PRO A 69 28.98 14.29 0.94
N ALA A 70 28.53 15.45 0.47
CA ALA A 70 28.55 16.70 1.23
C ALA A 70 27.39 16.79 2.24
N SER A 71 26.31 16.05 2.01
CA SER A 71 25.10 16.02 2.85
C SER A 71 24.49 14.60 2.84
N PRO A 72 25.17 13.60 3.42
CA PRO A 72 24.75 12.21 3.29
C PRO A 72 23.37 11.91 3.92
N ALA A 73 22.96 12.68 4.91
CA ALA A 73 21.65 12.60 5.54
C ALA A 73 20.53 13.30 4.73
N GLY A 74 20.90 14.09 3.72
CA GLY A 74 20.00 14.99 2.99
C GLY A 74 20.17 16.44 3.42
N THR A 75 19.35 17.31 2.88
CA THR A 75 19.37 18.77 3.18
C THR A 75 18.08 19.16 3.93
N PRO A 76 18.11 20.25 4.73
CA PRO A 76 16.92 20.72 5.42
C PRO A 76 15.75 20.95 4.46
N THR A 77 14.59 20.44 4.83
CA THR A 77 13.35 20.64 4.09
C THR A 77 12.89 22.09 4.26
N PRO A 78 12.64 22.84 3.17
CA PRO A 78 12.19 24.21 3.28
C PRO A 78 10.92 24.33 4.15
N PRO A 79 10.72 25.40 4.92
CA PRO A 79 9.52 25.60 5.73
C PRO A 79 8.24 25.49 4.88
N GLU A 80 7.19 25.00 5.50
CA GLU A 80 5.87 24.96 4.85
C GLU A 80 5.41 26.38 4.55
N ARG A 81 4.96 26.58 3.32
CA ARG A 81 4.46 27.90 2.91
C ARG A 81 3.02 28.09 3.37
N ASP A 82 2.71 29.28 3.84
CA ASP A 82 1.32 29.69 4.00
C ASP A 82 0.60 29.61 2.62
N PRO A 83 -0.45 28.80 2.48
CA PRO A 83 -1.22 28.70 1.24
C PRO A 83 -1.79 30.05 0.75
N LYS A 84 -1.94 31.02 1.66
CA LYS A 84 -2.44 32.36 1.37
C LYS A 84 -1.32 33.34 0.98
N ALA A 85 -0.05 32.95 1.14
CA ALA A 85 1.07 33.79 0.75
C ALA A 85 1.21 33.85 -0.79
N PRO A 86 1.54 35.03 -1.35
CA PRO A 86 1.78 35.14 -2.79
C PRO A 86 2.90 34.19 -3.23
N PRO A 87 2.87 33.66 -4.48
CA PRO A 87 3.92 32.79 -4.98
C PRO A 87 5.28 33.49 -4.87
N PRO A 88 6.37 32.80 -4.49
CA PRO A 88 7.69 33.36 -4.46
C PRO A 88 8.09 33.82 -5.88
N PRO A 89 8.94 34.82 -6.00
CA PRO A 89 9.55 35.10 -7.29
C PRO A 89 10.26 33.82 -7.78
N PRO A 90 10.26 33.55 -9.10
CA PRO A 90 11.00 32.42 -9.63
C PRO A 90 12.46 32.51 -9.17
N PRO A 91 13.10 31.39 -8.83
CA PRO A 91 14.50 31.41 -8.45
C PRO A 91 15.32 32.00 -9.58
N PRO A 92 16.39 32.76 -9.27
CA PRO A 92 17.26 33.27 -10.31
C PRO A 92 17.80 32.13 -11.16
N THR A 93 17.76 32.28 -12.47
CA THR A 93 18.33 31.33 -13.41
C THR A 93 19.82 31.12 -13.09
N PRO A 94 20.26 29.89 -12.78
CA PRO A 94 21.68 29.66 -12.54
C PRO A 94 22.51 30.04 -13.76
N PRO A 95 23.77 30.53 -13.59
CA PRO A 95 24.66 30.72 -14.71
C PRO A 95 24.80 29.45 -15.55
N PRO A 96 24.92 29.57 -16.90
CA PRO A 96 25.14 28.40 -17.76
C PRO A 96 26.33 27.56 -17.26
N GLY A 97 26.12 26.21 -17.18
CA GLY A 97 27.12 25.29 -16.70
C GLY A 97 27.19 25.13 -15.15
N THR A 98 26.28 25.75 -14.41
CA THR A 98 26.14 25.47 -12.98
C THR A 98 25.50 24.08 -12.81
N PRO A 99 26.17 23.10 -12.16
CA PRO A 99 25.54 21.81 -11.88
C PRO A 99 24.23 22.00 -11.11
N ALA A 100 23.19 21.28 -11.50
CA ALA A 100 21.93 21.26 -10.75
C ALA A 100 22.25 20.86 -9.30
N ARG A 101 21.87 21.70 -8.33
CA ARG A 101 22.05 21.34 -6.91
C ARG A 101 21.07 20.22 -6.59
N PRO A 102 21.54 19.12 -5.96
CA PRO A 102 20.64 18.10 -5.46
C PRO A 102 19.57 18.74 -4.56
N ASN A 103 18.32 18.42 -4.79
CA ASN A 103 17.25 18.76 -3.85
C ASN A 103 17.15 17.67 -2.77
N GLY A 104 16.35 17.90 -1.72
CA GLY A 104 16.23 16.97 -0.59
C GLY A 104 15.80 15.53 -0.96
N LEU A 105 15.25 15.32 -2.17
CA LEU A 105 14.81 14.01 -2.67
C LEU A 105 15.71 13.43 -3.77
N SER A 106 16.76 14.14 -4.22
CA SER A 106 17.58 13.69 -5.38
C SER A 106 18.18 12.30 -5.25
N PHE A 107 18.37 11.83 -4.02
CA PHE A 107 18.89 10.50 -3.70
C PHE A 107 17.97 9.73 -2.76
N ALA A 108 16.71 10.10 -2.65
CA ALA A 108 15.76 9.40 -1.79
C ALA A 108 15.57 7.96 -2.28
N ASN A 109 15.66 6.98 -1.37
CA ASN A 109 15.16 5.64 -1.64
C ASN A 109 13.64 5.71 -1.73
N SER A 110 13.07 4.88 -2.58
CA SER A 110 11.62 4.83 -2.81
C SER A 110 11.08 3.41 -2.61
N ASP A 111 10.44 2.85 -3.61
CA ASP A 111 9.71 1.61 -3.46
C ASP A 111 10.58 0.36 -3.59
N LEU A 112 10.01 -0.81 -3.26
CA LEU A 112 10.64 -2.11 -3.27
C LEU A 112 9.87 -3.07 -4.18
N ALA A 113 10.61 -3.83 -5.00
CA ALA A 113 10.10 -4.97 -5.74
C ALA A 113 10.91 -6.21 -5.41
N PHE A 114 10.26 -7.38 -5.40
CA PHE A 114 10.87 -8.63 -4.95
C PHE A 114 10.77 -9.70 -6.02
N SER A 115 11.84 -10.47 -6.19
CA SER A 115 11.83 -11.68 -7.01
C SER A 115 12.73 -12.74 -6.40
N ARG A 116 12.14 -13.86 -5.95
CA ARG A 116 12.84 -14.99 -5.32
C ARG A 116 13.71 -14.53 -4.14
N ASN A 117 15.04 -14.56 -4.31
CA ASN A 117 16.03 -14.16 -3.30
C ASN A 117 16.56 -12.74 -3.54
N HIS A 118 15.87 -11.93 -4.34
CA HIS A 118 16.33 -10.60 -4.68
C HIS A 118 15.32 -9.54 -4.28
N VAL A 119 15.84 -8.38 -3.90
CA VAL A 119 15.11 -7.13 -3.72
C VAL A 119 15.68 -6.10 -4.66
N VAL A 120 14.84 -5.38 -5.37
CA VAL A 120 15.18 -4.16 -6.07
C VAL A 120 14.63 -2.99 -5.26
N GLU A 121 15.51 -2.07 -4.88
CA GLU A 121 15.16 -0.85 -4.17
C GLU A 121 15.25 0.32 -5.15
N GLY A 122 14.12 0.94 -5.42
CA GLY A 122 14.03 2.15 -6.21
C GLY A 122 14.69 3.34 -5.50
N ASN A 123 15.14 4.29 -6.29
CA ASN A 123 15.75 5.51 -5.80
C ASN A 123 15.54 6.62 -6.83
N PHE A 124 15.42 7.88 -6.40
CA PHE A 124 15.29 9.02 -7.30
C PHE A 124 16.47 9.18 -8.27
N HIS A 125 17.60 8.53 -7.96
CA HIS A 125 18.82 8.51 -8.78
C HIS A 125 18.98 7.25 -9.64
N GLY A 126 18.04 6.28 -9.54
CA GLY A 126 18.08 5.00 -10.23
C GLY A 126 17.54 3.87 -9.38
N PHE A 127 18.22 2.74 -9.27
CA PHE A 127 17.85 1.64 -8.40
C PHE A 127 19.05 0.80 -7.97
N ASN A 128 18.86 0.09 -6.86
CA ASN A 128 19.84 -0.86 -6.31
C ASN A 128 19.26 -2.27 -6.27
N THR A 129 20.06 -3.28 -6.53
CA THR A 129 19.66 -4.68 -6.43
C THR A 129 20.39 -5.38 -5.31
N TYR A 130 19.67 -6.18 -4.52
CA TYR A 130 20.22 -6.90 -3.38
C TYR A 130 19.89 -8.38 -3.44
N ASP A 131 20.84 -9.21 -3.00
CA ASP A 131 20.62 -10.62 -2.67
C ASP A 131 20.17 -10.70 -1.20
N VAL A 132 19.02 -11.30 -0.98
CA VAL A 132 18.41 -11.51 0.34
C VAL A 132 18.19 -13.00 0.65
N ASP A 133 18.94 -13.90 0.01
CA ASP A 133 18.94 -15.34 0.33
C ASP A 133 19.12 -15.57 1.84
N SER A 134 19.94 -14.72 2.49
CA SER A 134 19.96 -14.56 3.93
C SER A 134 19.45 -13.17 4.32
N SER A 135 18.21 -13.07 4.78
CA SER A 135 17.60 -11.81 5.24
C SER A 135 18.35 -11.16 6.41
N ARG A 136 19.21 -11.91 7.12
CA ARG A 136 20.11 -11.38 8.15
C ARG A 136 21.41 -10.79 7.59
N ARG A 137 21.70 -11.00 6.31
CA ARG A 137 22.93 -10.56 5.63
C ARG A 137 22.65 -10.21 4.18
N PRO A 138 21.80 -9.22 3.92
CA PRO A 138 21.58 -8.72 2.57
C PRO A 138 22.90 -8.30 1.92
N ARG A 139 23.03 -8.48 0.61
CA ARG A 139 24.24 -8.13 -0.13
C ARG A 139 23.87 -7.31 -1.36
N LEU A 140 24.47 -6.14 -1.50
CA LEU A 140 24.36 -5.34 -2.72
C LEU A 140 24.93 -6.14 -3.90
N LEU A 141 24.17 -6.22 -4.99
CA LEU A 141 24.57 -6.87 -6.24
C LEU A 141 24.93 -5.86 -7.33
N ALA A 142 24.11 -4.83 -7.51
CA ALA A 142 24.34 -3.77 -8.50
C ALA A 142 23.71 -2.45 -8.04
N SER A 143 24.25 -1.35 -8.55
CA SER A 143 23.73 0.01 -8.44
C SER A 143 23.63 0.60 -9.84
N ILE A 144 22.43 0.92 -10.30
CA ILE A 144 22.17 1.43 -11.64
C ILE A 144 21.77 2.90 -11.55
N VAL A 145 22.67 3.77 -11.97
CA VAL A 145 22.44 5.22 -12.01
C VAL A 145 21.60 5.53 -13.25
N CYS A 146 20.42 6.05 -13.05
CA CYS A 146 19.49 6.47 -14.11
C CYS A 146 18.48 7.48 -13.50
N PRO A 147 18.90 8.74 -13.26
CA PRO A 147 18.08 9.72 -12.56
C PRO A 147 16.77 10.03 -13.29
N GLY A 148 15.73 10.32 -12.53
CA GLY A 148 14.43 10.66 -13.09
C GLY A 148 13.35 10.92 -12.05
N GLY A 149 13.71 10.81 -10.78
CA GLY A 149 12.79 10.96 -9.65
C GLY A 149 11.85 9.79 -9.50
N GLN A 150 11.21 9.72 -8.36
CA GLN A 150 10.35 8.66 -7.89
C GLN A 150 11.03 7.28 -7.89
N GLY A 151 11.38 6.73 -9.06
CA GLY A 151 12.09 5.47 -9.15
C GLY A 151 11.28 4.29 -8.61
N ASP A 152 9.93 4.38 -8.62
CA ASP A 152 9.05 3.27 -8.29
C ASP A 152 9.34 2.09 -9.21
N VAL A 153 9.47 0.89 -8.63
CA VAL A 153 9.94 -0.31 -9.32
C VAL A 153 8.97 -1.47 -9.19
N SER A 154 8.85 -2.25 -10.27
CA SER A 154 8.10 -3.52 -10.28
C SER A 154 8.81 -4.57 -11.12
N ILE A 155 8.64 -5.85 -10.79
CA ILE A 155 9.24 -6.97 -11.51
C ILE A 155 8.13 -7.87 -12.09
N TYR A 156 8.33 -8.34 -13.32
CA TYR A 156 7.54 -9.40 -13.93
C TYR A 156 8.45 -10.33 -14.74
N GLY A 157 8.68 -11.54 -14.26
CA GLY A 157 9.60 -12.50 -14.87
C GLY A 157 11.04 -11.98 -14.89
N HIS A 158 11.54 -11.70 -16.08
CA HIS A 158 12.88 -11.14 -16.29
C HIS A 158 12.88 -9.64 -16.62
N LEU A 159 11.74 -8.98 -16.47
CA LEU A 159 11.60 -7.55 -16.74
C LEU A 159 11.44 -6.77 -15.45
N LEU A 160 12.17 -5.67 -15.35
CA LEU A 160 12.03 -4.64 -14.31
C LEU A 160 11.44 -3.38 -14.95
N PHE A 161 10.40 -2.85 -14.34
CA PHE A 161 9.77 -1.59 -14.70
C PHE A 161 10.21 -0.51 -13.72
N MET A 162 10.43 0.71 -14.21
CA MET A 162 10.84 1.85 -13.38
C MET A 162 10.11 3.11 -13.82
N SER A 163 9.42 3.75 -12.88
CA SER A 163 8.74 5.04 -13.08
C SER A 163 9.70 6.21 -13.12
N VAL A 164 9.44 7.15 -14.03
CA VAL A 164 10.21 8.40 -14.19
C VAL A 164 9.25 9.57 -14.42
N GLU A 165 9.32 10.59 -13.56
CA GLU A 165 8.43 11.75 -13.71
C GLU A 165 9.11 13.12 -13.59
N GLN A 166 10.32 13.21 -13.03
CA GLN A 166 11.01 14.49 -12.90
C GLN A 166 11.40 15.07 -14.24
N THR A 167 11.36 16.39 -14.33
CA THR A 167 11.70 17.12 -15.57
C THR A 167 13.18 17.05 -15.93
N SER A 168 14.02 16.58 -15.03
CA SER A 168 15.46 16.34 -15.23
C SER A 168 15.78 14.98 -15.84
N GLY A 169 14.83 14.02 -15.88
CA GLY A 169 15.06 12.68 -16.44
C GLY A 169 15.46 12.75 -17.92
N ARG A 170 16.44 11.92 -18.33
CA ARG A 170 17.00 11.88 -19.68
C ARG A 170 16.78 10.53 -20.35
N VAL A 171 16.67 10.52 -21.67
CA VAL A 171 16.51 9.27 -22.47
C VAL A 171 17.70 8.34 -22.33
N ASP A 172 18.90 8.87 -22.11
CA ASP A 172 20.19 8.15 -22.00
C ASP A 172 20.63 7.85 -20.56
N CYS A 173 19.78 8.12 -19.55
CA CYS A 173 20.12 8.02 -18.14
C CYS A 173 21.28 8.95 -17.68
N GLY A 174 21.60 10.00 -18.44
CA GLY A 174 22.62 10.97 -18.07
C GLY A 174 22.28 11.72 -16.76
N THR A 175 23.32 12.11 -16.02
CA THR A 175 23.19 12.75 -14.71
C THR A 175 23.15 14.28 -14.79
N GLU A 176 23.41 14.86 -15.95
CA GLU A 176 23.44 16.31 -16.18
C GLU A 176 22.05 16.96 -16.20
N GLY A 177 20.99 16.14 -16.25
CA GLY A 177 19.62 16.64 -16.30
C GLY A 177 19.25 17.26 -17.65
N VAL A 178 18.12 18.00 -17.69
CA VAL A 178 17.61 18.72 -18.88
C VAL A 178 17.16 20.10 -18.44
N GLU A 179 17.88 21.14 -18.88
CA GLU A 179 17.62 22.53 -18.50
C GLU A 179 16.58 23.21 -19.41
N GLN A 180 16.52 22.82 -20.69
CA GLN A 180 15.65 23.47 -21.67
C GLN A 180 14.17 23.20 -21.34
N PRO A 181 13.29 24.22 -21.47
CA PRO A 181 11.85 24.03 -21.27
C PRO A 181 11.24 22.94 -22.20
N VAL A 182 11.74 22.84 -23.42
CA VAL A 182 11.37 21.83 -24.43
C VAL A 182 12.64 21.10 -24.86
N SER A 183 12.68 19.78 -24.72
CA SER A 183 13.84 18.96 -25.10
C SER A 183 13.45 17.53 -25.49
N LYS A 184 13.96 17.06 -26.62
CA LYS A 184 13.83 15.66 -27.05
C LYS A 184 14.71 14.69 -26.24
N GLU A 185 15.67 15.21 -25.46
CA GLU A 185 16.48 14.42 -24.54
C GLU A 185 15.75 14.08 -23.23
N ARG A 186 14.67 14.84 -22.91
CA ARG A 186 13.89 14.60 -21.70
C ARG A 186 13.12 13.28 -21.82
N PHE A 187 13.21 12.48 -20.76
CA PHE A 187 12.42 11.28 -20.56
C PHE A 187 11.50 11.43 -19.35
N ARG A 188 10.22 11.14 -19.53
CA ARG A 188 9.23 10.94 -18.47
C ARG A 188 8.27 9.84 -18.91
N GLY A 189 8.06 8.82 -18.07
CA GLY A 189 7.23 7.66 -18.38
C GLY A 189 7.73 6.41 -17.68
N VAL A 190 7.67 5.25 -18.32
CA VAL A 190 8.08 3.96 -17.77
C VAL A 190 9.26 3.40 -18.55
N ARG A 191 10.35 3.09 -17.85
CA ARG A 191 11.51 2.35 -18.39
C ARG A 191 11.32 0.87 -18.15
N ILE A 192 11.80 0.05 -19.05
CA ILE A 192 11.79 -1.41 -18.93
C ILE A 192 13.22 -1.92 -19.08
N PHE A 193 13.68 -2.67 -18.09
CA PHE A 193 15.01 -3.28 -18.09
C PHE A 193 14.87 -4.80 -18.13
N ASP A 194 15.75 -5.45 -18.89
CA ASP A 194 15.99 -6.89 -18.79
C ASP A 194 16.91 -7.14 -17.58
N ILE A 195 16.44 -7.93 -16.64
CA ILE A 195 17.13 -8.34 -15.43
C ILE A 195 17.45 -9.84 -15.38
N THR A 196 17.52 -10.50 -16.54
CA THR A 196 17.97 -11.90 -16.65
C THR A 196 19.29 -12.08 -15.90
N ASP A 197 20.21 -11.11 -16.01
CA ASP A 197 21.33 -10.94 -15.10
C ASP A 197 21.05 -9.72 -14.20
N ILE A 198 20.56 -9.96 -12.99
CA ILE A 198 20.22 -8.92 -12.01
C ILE A 198 21.42 -8.07 -11.55
N ARG A 199 22.67 -8.53 -11.83
CA ARG A 199 23.90 -7.77 -11.61
C ARG A 199 24.23 -6.80 -12.72
N ASN A 200 23.58 -6.96 -13.89
CA ASN A 200 23.85 -6.15 -15.07
C ASN A 200 22.55 -5.86 -15.84
N PRO A 201 21.58 -5.17 -15.20
CA PRO A 201 20.34 -4.77 -15.83
C PRO A 201 20.56 -3.98 -17.12
N LYS A 202 19.76 -4.26 -18.16
CA LYS A 202 19.87 -3.58 -19.47
C LYS A 202 18.53 -2.98 -19.84
N GLN A 203 18.48 -1.67 -20.10
CA GLN A 203 17.26 -1.05 -20.60
C GLN A 203 16.93 -1.61 -21.98
N VAL A 204 15.73 -2.17 -22.16
CA VAL A 204 15.22 -2.77 -23.39
C VAL A 204 14.08 -1.97 -24.00
N ALA A 205 13.37 -1.16 -23.19
CA ALA A 205 12.32 -0.28 -23.68
C ALA A 205 12.18 0.98 -22.79
N ALA A 206 11.53 1.98 -23.36
CA ALA A 206 11.23 3.24 -22.68
C ALA A 206 9.95 3.83 -23.28
N VAL A 207 8.85 3.83 -22.52
CA VAL A 207 7.57 4.38 -22.96
C VAL A 207 7.39 5.77 -22.39
N GLN A 208 7.38 6.78 -23.25
CA GLN A 208 7.17 8.17 -22.86
C GLN A 208 5.69 8.47 -22.68
N THR A 209 5.35 9.24 -21.63
CA THR A 209 4.00 9.69 -21.32
C THR A 209 3.94 11.21 -21.20
N CYS A 210 2.74 11.78 -21.29
CA CYS A 210 2.57 13.23 -21.22
C CYS A 210 2.85 13.82 -19.82
N ARG A 211 2.65 13.02 -18.75
CA ARG A 211 2.78 13.48 -17.35
C ARG A 211 3.86 12.75 -16.56
N GLY A 212 4.67 11.93 -17.25
CA GLY A 212 5.57 11.01 -16.56
C GLY A 212 4.83 9.82 -15.96
N SER A 213 5.53 9.06 -15.15
CA SER A 213 4.97 8.02 -14.30
C SER A 213 5.47 8.27 -12.88
N HIS A 214 4.56 8.52 -11.97
CA HIS A 214 4.86 8.64 -10.53
C HIS A 214 5.01 7.23 -9.96
N THR A 215 3.96 6.43 -10.09
CA THR A 215 3.94 5.00 -9.84
C THR A 215 3.39 4.29 -11.09
N HIS A 216 3.51 2.98 -11.12
CA HIS A 216 2.90 2.16 -12.16
C HIS A 216 2.41 0.83 -11.57
N THR A 217 1.40 0.25 -12.23
CA THR A 217 0.77 -0.98 -11.77
C THR A 217 0.85 -2.03 -12.86
N LEU A 218 1.37 -3.20 -12.56
CA LEU A 218 1.41 -4.32 -13.47
C LEU A 218 0.08 -5.08 -13.44
N VAL A 219 -0.53 -5.31 -14.59
CA VAL A 219 -1.81 -6.02 -14.72
C VAL A 219 -1.67 -7.10 -15.78
N PRO A 220 -1.45 -8.37 -15.38
CA PRO A 220 -1.39 -9.49 -16.31
C PRO A 220 -2.71 -9.65 -17.09
N ASP A 221 -2.61 -9.96 -18.37
CA ASP A 221 -3.81 -10.29 -19.16
C ASP A 221 -4.28 -11.71 -18.81
N PRO A 222 -5.48 -11.91 -18.25
CA PRO A 222 -5.97 -13.24 -17.89
C PRO A 222 -6.26 -14.12 -19.11
N LYS A 223 -6.30 -13.56 -20.32
CA LYS A 223 -6.60 -14.25 -21.58
C LYS A 223 -5.37 -14.49 -22.44
N ASP A 224 -4.30 -13.73 -22.23
CA ASP A 224 -3.06 -13.82 -23.00
C ASP A 224 -1.83 -13.72 -22.08
N PRO A 225 -1.24 -14.86 -21.67
CA PRO A 225 -0.08 -14.88 -20.78
C PRO A 225 1.19 -14.28 -21.42
N GLY A 226 1.18 -13.98 -22.74
CA GLY A 226 2.26 -13.27 -23.44
C GLY A 226 2.14 -11.76 -23.38
N THR A 227 1.09 -11.23 -22.76
CA THR A 227 0.82 -9.79 -22.67
C THR A 227 0.74 -9.34 -21.22
N LEU A 228 1.41 -8.24 -20.92
CA LEU A 228 1.27 -7.50 -19.65
C LEU A 228 0.76 -6.09 -19.95
N TYR A 229 -0.17 -5.60 -19.14
CA TYR A 229 -0.54 -4.19 -19.16
C TYR A 229 0.14 -3.47 -18.00
N VAL A 230 0.47 -2.20 -18.21
CA VAL A 230 1.02 -1.32 -17.19
C VAL A 230 0.12 -0.08 -17.12
N TYR A 231 -0.47 0.17 -15.95
CA TYR A 231 -1.21 1.41 -15.69
C TYR A 231 -0.21 2.46 -15.21
N GLY A 232 0.04 3.47 -16.02
CA GLY A 232 0.94 4.57 -15.72
C GLY A 232 0.18 5.72 -15.04
N ASN A 233 0.61 6.11 -13.85
CA ASN A 233 0.03 7.19 -13.05
C ASN A 233 0.94 8.41 -13.10
N GLY A 234 0.65 9.37 -13.99
CA GLY A 234 1.43 10.59 -14.11
C GLY A 234 0.88 11.71 -13.22
N THR A 235 1.67 12.16 -12.25
CA THR A 235 1.29 13.27 -11.34
C THR A 235 1.95 14.61 -11.70
N SER A 236 2.97 14.59 -12.54
CA SER A 236 3.73 15.77 -12.97
C SER A 236 2.93 16.70 -13.89
N THR A 237 3.48 17.87 -14.17
CA THR A 237 2.93 18.80 -15.17
C THR A 237 2.93 18.16 -16.56
N VAL A 238 1.91 18.46 -17.35
CA VAL A 238 1.83 17.98 -18.74
C VAL A 238 2.96 18.59 -19.56
N ARG A 239 3.63 17.76 -20.37
CA ARG A 239 4.68 18.17 -21.32
C ARG A 239 4.07 19.00 -22.46
N PRO A 240 4.78 20.00 -23.00
CA PRO A 240 4.33 20.68 -24.20
C PRO A 240 4.31 19.73 -25.43
N GLY A 241 3.36 19.95 -26.35
CA GLY A 241 3.22 19.14 -27.56
C GLY A 241 4.45 19.14 -28.46
N GLU A 242 5.25 20.21 -28.41
CA GLU A 242 6.52 20.31 -29.13
C GLU A 242 7.58 19.33 -28.59
N GLU A 243 7.48 18.96 -27.31
CA GLU A 243 8.38 17.99 -26.69
C GLU A 243 7.91 16.55 -26.95
N LEU A 244 6.62 16.30 -26.76
CA LEU A 244 5.98 15.00 -27.04
C LEU A 244 4.64 15.23 -27.73
N ASP A 245 4.52 14.78 -28.96
CA ASP A 245 3.32 14.94 -29.77
C ASP A 245 2.09 14.30 -29.09
N GLY A 246 0.94 14.97 -29.24
CA GLY A 246 -0.33 14.55 -28.64
C GLY A 246 -0.51 14.91 -27.16
N CYS A 247 0.46 15.59 -26.51
CA CYS A 247 0.32 16.07 -25.14
C CYS A 247 -0.39 17.43 -25.10
N SER A 248 -1.43 17.52 -24.26
CA SER A 248 -2.20 18.73 -24.05
C SER A 248 -2.58 18.86 -22.58
N ASN A 249 -2.48 20.07 -22.03
CA ASN A 249 -2.90 20.40 -20.66
C ASN A 249 -4.14 21.31 -20.63
N LYS A 250 -4.83 21.43 -21.75
CA LYS A 250 -6.02 22.28 -21.87
C LYS A 250 -7.16 21.76 -21.01
N ASP A 251 -8.09 22.66 -20.67
CA ASP A 251 -9.37 22.27 -20.05
C ASP A 251 -10.09 21.27 -20.95
N PRO A 252 -10.76 20.24 -20.40
CA PRO A 252 -11.54 19.27 -21.17
C PRO A 252 -12.55 19.89 -22.17
N LYS A 253 -13.07 21.06 -21.87
CA LYS A 253 -13.99 21.80 -22.77
C LYS A 253 -13.32 22.31 -24.02
N ASP A 254 -12.01 22.64 -23.91
CA ASP A 254 -11.22 23.18 -25.01
C ASP A 254 -10.50 22.07 -25.80
N ASP A 255 -10.20 20.95 -25.14
CA ASP A 255 -9.57 19.80 -25.75
C ASP A 255 -9.97 18.49 -25.04
N PRO A 256 -10.86 17.68 -25.63
CA PRO A 256 -11.28 16.40 -25.04
C PRO A 256 -10.13 15.36 -24.99
N ASN A 257 -9.04 15.58 -25.72
CA ASN A 257 -7.85 14.71 -25.71
C ASN A 257 -6.79 15.15 -24.69
N THR A 258 -7.12 16.10 -23.80
CA THR A 258 -6.22 16.53 -22.73
C THR A 258 -5.60 15.33 -21.99
N ALA A 259 -4.33 15.45 -21.59
CA ALA A 259 -3.63 14.43 -20.79
C ALA A 259 -4.08 14.42 -19.31
N LEU A 260 -4.97 15.36 -18.92
CA LEU A 260 -5.62 15.36 -17.62
C LEU A 260 -6.81 14.39 -17.60
N PHE A 261 -7.22 13.94 -16.44
CA PHE A 261 -8.42 13.10 -16.24
C PHE A 261 -8.37 11.75 -16.95
N SER A 262 -7.19 11.13 -16.99
CA SER A 262 -6.97 9.77 -17.50
C SER A 262 -5.74 9.14 -16.88
N ILE A 263 -5.57 7.85 -17.07
CA ILE A 263 -4.31 7.12 -16.87
C ILE A 263 -3.79 6.65 -18.23
N ASP A 264 -2.51 6.29 -18.31
CA ASP A 264 -1.95 5.66 -19.50
C ASP A 264 -2.00 4.13 -19.33
N VAL A 265 -2.65 3.41 -20.25
CA VAL A 265 -2.61 1.94 -20.31
C VAL A 265 -1.58 1.55 -21.36
N ILE A 266 -0.46 0.99 -20.91
CA ILE A 266 0.65 0.55 -21.74
C ILE A 266 0.53 -0.95 -21.93
N LYS A 267 0.50 -1.43 -23.19
CA LYS A 267 0.60 -2.86 -23.52
C LYS A 267 2.06 -3.23 -23.71
N VAL A 268 2.51 -4.28 -23.03
CA VAL A 268 3.87 -4.83 -23.12
C VAL A 268 3.81 -6.27 -23.63
N PRO A 269 4.19 -6.54 -24.87
CA PRO A 269 4.39 -7.90 -25.35
C PRO A 269 5.63 -8.51 -24.67
N LEU A 270 5.46 -9.55 -23.85
CA LEU A 270 6.56 -10.10 -23.03
C LEU A 270 7.72 -10.67 -23.86
N ALA A 271 7.44 -11.23 -25.04
CA ALA A 271 8.46 -11.74 -25.96
C ALA A 271 9.21 -10.64 -26.73
N ALA A 272 8.69 -9.39 -26.72
CA ALA A 272 9.26 -8.27 -27.47
C ALA A 272 8.96 -6.94 -26.72
N PRO A 273 9.50 -6.75 -25.50
CA PRO A 273 9.17 -5.61 -24.65
C PRO A 273 9.53 -4.24 -25.27
N GLN A 274 10.46 -4.22 -26.24
CA GLN A 274 10.77 -3.02 -27.04
C GLN A 274 9.57 -2.48 -27.84
N ASN A 275 8.52 -3.29 -28.03
CA ASN A 275 7.28 -2.90 -28.70
C ASN A 275 6.21 -2.40 -27.69
N ALA A 276 6.59 -2.14 -26.45
CA ALA A 276 5.68 -1.56 -25.46
C ALA A 276 5.16 -0.20 -25.94
N ALA A 277 3.84 -0.01 -25.84
CA ALA A 277 3.19 1.23 -26.28
C ALA A 277 1.90 1.51 -25.50
N ILE A 278 1.54 2.79 -25.40
CA ILE A 278 0.24 3.21 -24.85
C ILE A 278 -0.85 2.77 -25.85
N VAL A 279 -1.81 1.98 -25.37
CA VAL A 279 -2.93 1.47 -26.18
C VAL A 279 -4.26 2.11 -25.82
N ASN A 280 -4.36 2.71 -24.62
CA ASN A 280 -5.59 3.36 -24.16
C ASN A 280 -5.28 4.48 -23.14
N ARG A 281 -6.16 5.47 -23.08
CA ARG A 281 -6.23 6.51 -22.04
C ARG A 281 -7.67 6.62 -21.52
N PRO A 282 -8.12 5.66 -20.70
CA PRO A 282 -9.51 5.59 -20.25
C PRO A 282 -9.86 6.79 -19.36
N ARG A 283 -11.06 7.35 -19.57
CA ARG A 283 -11.59 8.48 -18.81
C ARG A 283 -12.21 8.01 -17.48
N ILE A 284 -11.41 7.40 -16.61
CA ILE A 284 -11.88 6.82 -15.33
C ILE A 284 -12.42 7.85 -14.33
N PHE A 285 -12.25 9.15 -14.59
CA PHE A 285 -12.77 10.24 -13.77
C PHE A 285 -14.09 10.83 -14.32
N GLU A 286 -14.56 10.37 -15.47
CA GLU A 286 -15.76 10.89 -16.13
C GLU A 286 -17.02 10.68 -15.28
N ASP A 287 -17.88 11.68 -15.22
CA ASP A 287 -19.26 11.50 -14.77
C ASP A 287 -20.08 10.83 -15.90
N THR A 288 -20.38 9.56 -15.73
CA THR A 288 -21.08 8.74 -16.73
C THR A 288 -22.50 9.22 -17.03
N LYS A 289 -23.08 10.11 -16.21
CA LYS A 289 -24.43 10.66 -16.43
C LYS A 289 -24.42 11.92 -17.29
N THR A 290 -23.39 12.75 -17.12
CA THR A 290 -23.27 14.04 -17.80
C THR A 290 -22.27 14.02 -18.96
N GLY A 291 -21.35 13.05 -19.00
CA GLY A 291 -20.22 13.02 -19.93
C GLY A 291 -19.11 14.03 -19.60
N ASP A 292 -19.15 14.66 -18.41
CA ASP A 292 -18.04 15.53 -17.96
C ASP A 292 -16.83 14.68 -17.59
N ILE A 293 -15.74 14.76 -18.36
CA ILE A 293 -14.53 13.98 -18.10
C ILE A 293 -13.81 14.37 -16.80
N ALA A 294 -14.13 15.53 -16.23
CA ALA A 294 -13.71 15.99 -14.91
C ALA A 294 -14.81 15.75 -13.86
N GLY A 295 -15.42 14.58 -13.85
CA GLY A 295 -16.65 14.25 -13.11
C GLY A 295 -16.50 13.99 -11.61
N LEU A 296 -15.26 13.98 -11.06
CA LEU A 296 -15.00 13.71 -9.65
C LEU A 296 -14.72 15.00 -8.85
N GLU A 297 -14.04 14.88 -7.70
CA GLU A 297 -13.75 15.99 -6.78
C GLU A 297 -13.07 17.16 -7.53
N LYS A 298 -13.63 18.35 -7.36
CA LYS A 298 -13.11 19.56 -8.02
C LYS A 298 -11.94 20.20 -7.26
N GLY A 299 -11.72 19.78 -6.02
CA GLY A 299 -10.71 20.34 -5.14
C GLY A 299 -11.10 21.71 -4.55
N GLY A 300 -10.15 22.33 -3.84
CA GLY A 300 -10.32 23.60 -3.18
C GLY A 300 -10.72 23.50 -1.71
N ASP A 301 -11.27 24.60 -1.18
CA ASP A 301 -11.78 24.67 0.20
C ASP A 301 -13.13 23.94 0.29
N ARG A 302 -13.20 22.94 1.14
CA ARG A 302 -14.40 22.10 1.36
C ARG A 302 -15.17 22.49 2.62
N GLY A 303 -14.84 23.63 3.22
CA GLY A 303 -15.54 24.21 4.35
C GLY A 303 -14.93 23.90 5.72
N PRO A 304 -15.51 24.42 6.81
CA PRO A 304 -14.97 24.29 8.16
C PRO A 304 -14.82 22.82 8.60
N GLY A 305 -13.67 22.49 9.16
CA GLY A 305 -13.36 21.14 9.67
C GLY A 305 -13.11 20.09 8.58
N ALA A 306 -12.92 20.51 7.32
CA ALA A 306 -12.49 19.69 6.21
C ALA A 306 -11.09 20.10 5.75
N GLN A 307 -10.32 19.15 5.21
CA GLN A 307 -9.05 19.46 4.54
C GLN A 307 -9.32 20.00 3.13
N PRO A 308 -8.58 21.01 2.68
CA PRO A 308 -8.57 21.36 1.26
C PRO A 308 -7.99 20.19 0.46
N SER A 309 -8.55 19.90 -0.70
CA SER A 309 -8.02 18.88 -1.61
C SER A 309 -7.65 19.48 -2.97
N ARG A 310 -6.95 18.70 -3.79
CA ARG A 310 -6.73 19.03 -5.20
C ARG A 310 -7.84 18.40 -6.05
N ALA A 311 -8.05 18.96 -7.25
CA ALA A 311 -8.94 18.33 -8.21
C ALA A 311 -8.46 16.93 -8.56
N THR A 312 -9.40 15.99 -8.68
CA THR A 312 -9.11 14.62 -9.10
C THR A 312 -8.90 14.55 -10.60
N ASN A 313 -7.68 14.80 -11.04
CA ASN A 313 -7.27 14.76 -12.46
C ASN A 313 -6.17 13.73 -12.76
N GLN A 314 -5.81 12.93 -11.76
CA GLN A 314 -4.77 11.90 -11.79
C GLN A 314 -4.97 10.94 -10.62
N CYS A 315 -4.41 9.74 -10.71
CA CYS A 315 -4.17 8.87 -9.56
C CYS A 315 -2.72 9.02 -9.10
N HIS A 316 -2.50 8.81 -7.81
CA HIS A 316 -1.16 8.58 -7.26
C HIS A 316 -0.84 7.09 -7.43
N ASP A 317 -1.46 6.22 -6.65
CA ASP A 317 -1.32 4.77 -6.81
C ASP A 317 -2.63 4.13 -7.29
N ILE A 318 -2.49 3.07 -8.08
CA ILE A 318 -3.55 2.11 -8.35
C ILE A 318 -3.02 0.75 -7.89
N THR A 319 -3.78 0.03 -7.08
CA THR A 319 -3.47 -1.35 -6.72
C THR A 319 -4.43 -2.28 -7.44
N ALA A 320 -3.90 -3.10 -8.33
CA ALA A 320 -4.65 -4.14 -9.02
C ALA A 320 -4.75 -5.39 -8.16
N TYR A 321 -5.90 -6.04 -8.19
CA TYR A 321 -6.12 -7.36 -7.60
C TYR A 321 -6.73 -8.30 -8.67
N PRO A 322 -5.90 -8.83 -9.58
CA PRO A 322 -6.37 -9.60 -10.73
C PRO A 322 -7.20 -10.82 -10.36
N ALA A 323 -6.90 -11.46 -9.21
CA ALA A 323 -7.62 -12.64 -8.73
C ALA A 323 -9.13 -12.42 -8.51
N ILE A 324 -9.56 -11.17 -8.34
CA ILE A 324 -10.96 -10.78 -8.15
C ILE A 324 -11.47 -9.82 -9.24
N GLY A 325 -10.63 -9.49 -10.23
CA GLY A 325 -10.97 -8.59 -11.34
C GLY A 325 -11.20 -7.14 -10.93
N LEU A 326 -10.61 -6.69 -9.82
CA LEU A 326 -10.74 -5.34 -9.30
C LEU A 326 -9.40 -4.62 -9.21
N ALA A 327 -9.45 -3.29 -9.28
CA ALA A 327 -8.36 -2.43 -8.82
C ALA A 327 -8.92 -1.27 -8.00
N ALA A 328 -8.13 -0.78 -7.04
CA ALA A 328 -8.44 0.39 -6.24
C ALA A 328 -7.45 1.51 -6.54
N GLY A 329 -7.95 2.68 -6.92
CA GLY A 329 -7.14 3.85 -7.22
C GLY A 329 -7.27 4.92 -6.13
N ALA A 330 -6.13 5.39 -5.61
CA ALA A 330 -6.04 6.55 -4.75
C ALA A 330 -5.68 7.77 -5.61
N CYS A 331 -6.65 8.66 -5.82
CA CYS A 331 -6.61 9.61 -6.93
C CYS A 331 -6.86 11.04 -6.44
N SER A 332 -5.84 11.67 -5.85
CA SER A 332 -5.90 13.07 -5.38
C SER A 332 -7.04 13.35 -4.39
N GLY A 333 -8.25 13.65 -4.87
CA GLY A 333 -9.42 13.96 -4.06
C GLY A 333 -10.37 12.76 -3.83
N ASN A 334 -10.11 11.60 -4.45
CA ASN A 334 -11.01 10.44 -4.41
C ASN A 334 -10.27 9.12 -4.24
N GLY A 335 -10.90 8.18 -3.52
CA GLY A 335 -10.69 6.76 -3.69
C GLY A 335 -11.66 6.23 -4.76
N ILE A 336 -11.18 5.39 -5.68
CA ILE A 336 -12.01 4.80 -6.74
C ILE A 336 -11.87 3.29 -6.78
N LEU A 337 -12.90 2.61 -7.25
CA LEU A 337 -12.88 1.17 -7.54
C LEU A 337 -13.06 0.96 -9.04
N LEU A 338 -12.19 0.13 -9.62
CA LEU A 338 -12.18 -0.20 -11.05
C LEU A 338 -12.50 -1.67 -11.26
N ASP A 339 -13.25 -1.97 -12.31
CA ASP A 339 -13.32 -3.30 -12.92
C ASP A 339 -12.16 -3.41 -13.92
N ILE A 340 -11.32 -4.41 -13.75
CA ILE A 340 -10.16 -4.71 -14.61
C ILE A 340 -10.27 -6.09 -15.27
N SER A 341 -11.48 -6.62 -15.42
CA SER A 341 -11.73 -7.89 -16.15
C SER A 341 -11.25 -7.84 -17.59
N ASP A 342 -11.18 -6.65 -18.18
CA ASP A 342 -10.44 -6.33 -19.38
C ASP A 342 -9.35 -5.31 -19.04
N PRO A 343 -8.10 -5.75 -18.85
CA PRO A 343 -7.01 -4.85 -18.43
C PRO A 343 -6.72 -3.71 -19.43
N ALA A 344 -7.03 -3.90 -20.70
CA ALA A 344 -6.87 -2.85 -21.71
C ALA A 344 -7.91 -1.72 -21.56
N HIS A 345 -9.06 -2.00 -20.94
CA HIS A 345 -10.19 -1.08 -20.83
C HIS A 345 -10.76 -1.06 -19.40
N PRO A 346 -9.99 -0.61 -18.40
CA PRO A 346 -10.48 -0.52 -17.02
C PRO A 346 -11.66 0.43 -16.92
N VAL A 347 -12.69 0.06 -16.13
CA VAL A 347 -13.92 0.82 -15.97
C VAL A 347 -14.14 1.18 -14.50
N ARG A 348 -14.35 2.46 -14.19
CA ARG A 348 -14.69 2.85 -12.82
C ARG A 348 -16.10 2.41 -12.46
N ILE A 349 -16.22 1.69 -11.33
CA ILE A 349 -17.48 1.15 -10.82
C ILE A 349 -17.96 1.83 -9.55
N ASP A 350 -17.04 2.51 -8.83
CA ASP A 350 -17.37 3.32 -7.67
C ASP A 350 -16.34 4.43 -7.42
N ALA A 351 -16.74 5.45 -6.65
CA ALA A 351 -15.84 6.51 -6.18
C ALA A 351 -16.36 7.08 -4.86
N VAL A 352 -15.44 7.37 -3.95
CA VAL A 352 -15.70 8.00 -2.66
C VAL A 352 -14.78 9.20 -2.46
N ALA A 353 -15.22 10.14 -1.64
CA ALA A 353 -14.41 11.25 -1.14
C ALA A 353 -14.55 11.32 0.38
N ASP A 354 -13.52 11.83 1.06
CA ASP A 354 -13.51 12.04 2.49
C ASP A 354 -13.06 13.47 2.82
N LYS A 355 -13.87 14.19 3.60
CA LYS A 355 -13.57 15.57 4.02
C LYS A 355 -12.28 15.70 4.84
N ASN A 356 -11.85 14.61 5.47
CA ASN A 356 -10.65 14.55 6.30
C ASN A 356 -9.38 14.25 5.50
N PHE A 357 -9.50 13.87 4.23
CA PHE A 357 -8.37 13.56 3.35
C PHE A 357 -7.97 14.76 2.50
N ALA A 358 -6.69 15.11 2.52
CA ALA A 358 -6.10 16.12 1.65
C ALA A 358 -5.66 15.53 0.31
N TYR A 359 -5.08 14.31 0.35
CA TYR A 359 -4.47 13.68 -0.82
C TYR A 359 -4.54 12.15 -0.73
N TRP A 360 -5.44 11.56 -1.49
CA TRP A 360 -5.56 10.12 -1.63
C TRP A 360 -4.32 9.57 -2.35
N HIS A 361 -3.57 8.70 -1.67
CA HIS A 361 -2.21 8.34 -2.06
C HIS A 361 -2.09 6.88 -2.49
N SER A 362 -2.37 5.90 -1.61
CA SER A 362 -2.25 4.48 -1.91
C SER A 362 -3.50 3.70 -1.51
N ALA A 363 -3.62 2.47 -2.00
CA ALA A 363 -4.70 1.55 -1.71
C ALA A 363 -4.17 0.15 -1.46
N THR A 364 -4.75 -0.59 -0.50
CA THR A 364 -4.39 -1.99 -0.22
C THR A 364 -5.66 -2.77 0.09
N PHE A 365 -5.96 -3.82 -0.70
CA PHE A 365 -7.07 -4.73 -0.40
C PHE A 365 -6.70 -5.67 0.76
N ASN A 366 -7.71 -6.15 1.51
CA ASN A 366 -7.50 -7.36 2.31
C ASN A 366 -7.45 -8.61 1.41
N ASN A 367 -7.06 -9.75 1.98
CA ASN A 367 -6.86 -10.97 1.19
C ASN A 367 -8.13 -11.49 0.47
N ASP A 368 -9.30 -11.22 1.03
CA ASP A 368 -10.57 -11.68 0.46
C ASP A 368 -11.16 -10.68 -0.57
N GLY A 369 -10.57 -9.49 -0.69
CA GLY A 369 -11.07 -8.43 -1.55
C GLY A 369 -12.40 -7.84 -1.07
N THR A 370 -12.70 -7.98 0.21
CA THR A 370 -13.91 -7.45 0.86
C THR A 370 -13.68 -6.12 1.54
N LYS A 371 -12.42 -5.69 1.62
CA LYS A 371 -12.00 -4.42 2.21
C LYS A 371 -10.91 -3.77 1.38
N VAL A 372 -10.81 -2.44 1.50
CA VAL A 372 -9.67 -1.68 1.00
C VAL A 372 -9.31 -0.59 2.02
N VAL A 373 -8.01 -0.42 2.23
CA VAL A 373 -7.42 0.65 3.03
C VAL A 373 -6.87 1.69 2.06
N PHE A 374 -7.29 2.95 2.20
CA PHE A 374 -6.71 4.10 1.49
C PHE A 374 -5.92 4.97 2.45
N THR A 375 -4.82 5.54 1.98
CA THR A 375 -3.96 6.43 2.77
C THR A 375 -4.16 7.89 2.39
N ASP A 376 -4.09 8.81 3.38
CA ASP A 376 -4.02 10.26 3.17
C ASP A 376 -2.59 10.75 3.36
N GLU A 377 -1.88 11.00 2.28
CA GLU A 377 -0.55 11.58 2.33
C GLU A 377 -0.60 13.10 2.51
N TRP A 378 -1.19 13.56 3.59
CA TRP A 378 -1.31 14.97 3.94
C TRP A 378 0.04 15.67 4.01
N GLY A 379 0.28 16.62 3.12
CA GLY A 379 1.55 17.34 3.02
C GLY A 379 2.62 16.67 2.17
N GLY A 380 2.26 15.60 1.42
CA GLY A 380 3.13 14.96 0.42
C GLY A 380 4.38 14.34 1.02
N GLY A 381 4.27 13.68 2.18
CA GLY A 381 5.36 12.93 2.82
C GLY A 381 6.55 13.77 3.33
N THR A 382 6.54 15.08 3.15
CA THR A 382 7.67 15.94 3.51
C THR A 382 7.42 16.81 4.75
N ARG A 383 6.27 16.59 5.44
CA ARG A 383 5.82 17.45 6.55
C ARG A 383 5.55 16.65 7.83
N PRO A 384 5.65 17.29 9.00
CA PRO A 384 5.29 16.69 10.28
C PRO A 384 3.76 16.67 10.42
N ARG A 385 3.14 15.48 10.28
CA ARG A 385 1.69 15.30 10.36
C ARG A 385 1.25 14.26 11.41
N CYS A 386 2.20 13.83 12.27
CA CYS A 386 1.92 12.92 13.39
C CYS A 386 2.13 13.58 14.74
N ARG A 387 2.03 14.90 14.84
CA ARG A 387 2.19 15.62 16.10
C ARG A 387 0.98 15.41 17.03
N ALA A 388 1.16 15.54 18.31
CA ALA A 388 0.06 15.47 19.28
C ALA A 388 -1.08 16.48 19.01
N THR A 389 -0.79 17.57 18.29
CA THR A 389 -1.74 18.62 17.94
C THR A 389 -2.45 18.39 16.61
N ASP A 390 -2.00 17.44 15.81
CA ASP A 390 -2.62 17.16 14.50
C ASP A 390 -3.93 16.39 14.69
N PRO A 391 -4.98 16.70 13.89
CA PRO A 391 -6.21 15.93 13.91
C PRO A 391 -5.95 14.44 13.65
N PRO A 392 -6.48 13.51 14.45
CA PRO A 392 -6.14 12.10 14.37
C PRO A 392 -6.66 11.41 13.09
N ASN A 393 -7.62 12.01 12.39
CA ASN A 393 -8.16 11.53 11.12
C ASN A 393 -7.58 12.23 9.88
N TRP A 394 -6.54 13.09 10.06
CA TRP A 394 -5.80 13.72 8.98
C TRP A 394 -4.45 13.02 8.81
N GLY A 395 -4.03 12.78 7.58
CA GLY A 395 -2.82 12.00 7.33
C GLY A 395 -2.89 10.57 7.87
N ALA A 396 -4.07 9.98 7.83
CA ALA A 396 -4.41 8.67 8.38
C ALA A 396 -4.80 7.70 7.26
N ASP A 397 -5.03 6.44 7.63
CA ASP A 397 -5.68 5.47 6.76
C ASP A 397 -7.20 5.56 6.92
N ALA A 398 -7.93 5.37 5.85
CA ALA A 398 -9.37 5.14 5.86
C ALA A 398 -9.69 3.73 5.36
N ILE A 399 -10.45 2.98 6.15
CA ILE A 399 -10.79 1.59 5.89
C ILE A 399 -12.23 1.55 5.36
N PHE A 400 -12.37 0.95 4.19
CA PHE A 400 -13.66 0.75 3.54
C PHE A 400 -13.96 -0.74 3.38
N ASP A 401 -15.17 -1.14 3.73
CA ASP A 401 -15.70 -2.43 3.31
C ASP A 401 -16.20 -2.34 1.86
N ILE A 402 -16.05 -3.42 1.10
CA ILE A 402 -16.58 -3.53 -0.27
C ILE A 402 -17.85 -4.40 -0.22
N VAL A 403 -19.00 -3.74 -0.32
CA VAL A 403 -20.31 -4.40 -0.30
C VAL A 403 -20.97 -4.18 -1.66
N ASP A 404 -21.37 -5.24 -2.35
CA ASP A 404 -21.98 -5.17 -3.68
C ASP A 404 -21.15 -4.32 -4.67
N ARG A 405 -19.81 -4.46 -4.60
CA ARG A 405 -18.85 -3.68 -5.40
C ARG A 405 -18.93 -2.16 -5.16
N LYS A 406 -19.31 -1.76 -3.95
CA LYS A 406 -19.38 -0.36 -3.49
C LYS A 406 -18.54 -0.18 -2.23
N LEU A 407 -17.88 0.96 -2.14
CA LEU A 407 -17.05 1.36 -1.04
C LEU A 407 -17.90 1.91 0.10
N LYS A 408 -17.83 1.30 1.28
CA LYS A 408 -18.52 1.74 2.49
C LYS A 408 -17.50 2.03 3.56
N PHE A 409 -17.41 3.28 3.99
CA PHE A 409 -16.51 3.70 5.06
C PHE A 409 -16.85 3.03 6.38
N GLU A 410 -15.81 2.53 7.08
CA GLU A 410 -15.97 1.86 8.38
C GLU A 410 -15.13 2.52 9.49
N GLY A 411 -13.89 2.96 9.22
CA GLY A 411 -13.05 3.54 10.26
C GLY A 411 -11.74 4.12 9.75
N TYR A 412 -10.99 4.72 10.69
CA TYR A 412 -9.64 5.23 10.43
C TYR A 412 -8.60 4.50 11.28
N TYR A 413 -7.38 4.43 10.74
CA TYR A 413 -6.20 4.10 11.51
C TYR A 413 -5.16 5.22 11.39
N LYS A 414 -4.53 5.57 12.50
CA LYS A 414 -3.33 6.41 12.56
C LYS A 414 -2.40 5.85 13.61
N MET A 415 -1.10 5.84 13.31
CA MET A 415 -0.11 5.40 14.29
C MET A 415 -0.27 6.22 15.60
N PRO A 416 -0.28 5.58 16.76
CA PRO A 416 -0.69 6.25 18.01
C PRO A 416 0.38 7.16 18.63
N ALA A 417 1.66 6.98 18.29
CA ALA A 417 2.76 7.73 18.91
C ALA A 417 2.93 9.11 18.25
N PRO A 418 2.79 10.21 18.98
CA PRO A 418 3.09 11.53 18.43
C PRO A 418 4.58 11.71 18.15
N GLN A 419 4.88 12.34 17.02
CA GLN A 419 6.22 12.64 16.54
C GLN A 419 6.54 14.13 16.70
N THR A 420 7.80 14.52 16.51
CA THR A 420 8.27 15.90 16.65
C THR A 420 8.07 16.74 15.39
N GLU A 421 8.36 18.04 15.46
CA GLU A 421 8.38 18.97 14.30
C GLU A 421 9.52 18.66 13.32
N GLN A 422 10.52 17.89 13.71
CA GLN A 422 11.68 17.50 12.90
C GLN A 422 11.47 16.19 12.15
N GLU A 423 10.29 15.56 12.30
CA GLU A 423 9.95 14.27 11.69
C GLU A 423 8.84 14.41 10.66
N ASN A 424 9.18 14.27 9.36
CA ASN A 424 8.13 14.07 8.37
C ASN A 424 7.44 12.74 8.65
N CYS A 425 6.13 12.79 8.84
CA CYS A 425 5.35 11.63 9.24
C CYS A 425 3.91 11.76 8.75
N VAL A 426 3.44 10.74 8.04
CA VAL A 426 2.07 10.59 7.53
C VAL A 426 1.87 9.16 7.04
N ALA A 427 0.63 8.69 6.88
CA ALA A 427 0.32 7.38 6.29
C ALA A 427 0.92 7.26 4.88
N HIS A 428 1.61 6.16 4.59
CA HIS A 428 2.24 5.88 3.30
C HIS A 428 2.01 4.43 2.85
N ASN A 429 2.89 3.87 2.04
CA ASN A 429 2.71 2.54 1.45
C ASN A 429 2.87 1.40 2.47
N GLY A 430 2.09 0.36 2.27
CA GLY A 430 2.12 -0.85 3.09
C GLY A 430 1.70 -2.10 2.33
N SER A 431 1.83 -3.25 2.98
CA SER A 431 1.42 -4.55 2.45
C SER A 431 0.74 -5.41 3.50
N LEU A 432 0.06 -6.48 3.06
CA LEU A 432 -0.50 -7.45 3.97
C LEU A 432 0.60 -8.32 4.62
N VAL A 433 0.45 -8.60 5.92
CA VAL A 433 1.11 -9.72 6.58
C VAL A 433 0.15 -10.91 6.49
N PRO A 434 0.49 -12.00 5.76
CA PRO A 434 -0.45 -13.05 5.40
C PRO A 434 -0.75 -14.01 6.57
N VAL A 435 -1.36 -13.50 7.64
CA VAL A 435 -1.84 -14.32 8.77
C VAL A 435 -3.21 -14.90 8.42
N PRO A 436 -3.38 -16.24 8.45
CA PRO A 436 -4.67 -16.82 8.08
C PRO A 436 -5.78 -16.34 9.03
N GLY A 437 -6.93 -15.91 8.48
CA GLY A 437 -8.11 -15.46 9.25
C GLY A 437 -8.00 -14.09 9.89
N ARG A 438 -7.00 -13.28 9.50
CA ARG A 438 -6.83 -11.89 9.96
C ARG A 438 -6.44 -10.97 8.81
N ASP A 439 -6.85 -9.72 8.91
CA ASP A 439 -6.43 -8.63 8.04
C ASP A 439 -5.37 -7.82 8.79
N ILE A 440 -4.11 -8.06 8.47
CA ILE A 440 -2.97 -7.37 9.11
C ILE A 440 -2.18 -6.63 8.04
N MET A 441 -1.90 -5.35 8.27
CA MET A 441 -1.09 -4.52 7.40
C MET A 441 0.22 -4.14 8.11
N VAL A 442 1.32 -4.16 7.37
CA VAL A 442 2.56 -3.48 7.72
C VAL A 442 2.68 -2.24 6.82
N GLN A 443 3.06 -1.10 7.39
CA GLN A 443 3.02 0.19 6.71
C GLN A 443 4.16 1.11 7.15
N GLY A 444 4.74 1.84 6.18
CA GLY A 444 5.67 2.92 6.42
C GLY A 444 4.95 4.22 6.81
N TRP A 445 5.54 4.96 7.76
CA TRP A 445 5.09 6.28 8.23
C TRP A 445 6.20 7.31 8.14
N TYR A 446 7.08 7.19 7.15
CA TYR A 446 8.28 8.01 7.03
C TYR A 446 9.11 7.98 8.33
N GLN A 447 9.47 9.14 8.92
CA GLN A 447 10.19 9.19 10.19
C GLN A 447 9.35 8.74 11.41
N GLY A 448 8.05 8.53 11.27
CA GLY A 448 7.22 7.83 12.25
C GLY A 448 7.44 6.32 12.28
N GLY A 449 8.34 5.80 11.47
CA GLY A 449 8.77 4.41 11.49
C GLY A 449 7.89 3.46 10.68
N ILE A 450 7.84 2.22 11.11
CA ILE A 450 6.99 1.14 10.57
C ILE A 450 5.98 0.75 11.63
N SER A 451 4.70 0.73 11.25
CA SER A 451 3.60 0.23 12.07
C SER A 451 3.02 -1.06 11.47
N VAL A 452 2.68 -2.01 12.33
CA VAL A 452 1.94 -3.22 11.96
C VAL A 452 0.63 -3.19 12.73
N TYR A 453 -0.49 -3.23 12.01
CA TYR A 453 -1.80 -3.14 12.65
C TYR A 453 -2.80 -4.16 12.09
N ASP A 454 -3.69 -4.60 12.96
CA ASP A 454 -4.80 -5.49 12.66
C ASP A 454 -6.04 -4.67 12.37
N PHE A 455 -6.59 -4.79 11.16
CA PHE A 455 -7.85 -4.18 10.73
C PHE A 455 -8.93 -5.22 10.40
N THR A 456 -8.83 -6.41 11.00
CA THR A 456 -9.86 -7.46 10.90
C THR A 456 -11.23 -6.92 11.31
N ASP A 457 -11.27 -6.04 12.31
CA ASP A 457 -12.40 -5.17 12.61
C ASP A 457 -12.14 -3.79 11.97
N SER A 458 -12.75 -3.52 10.82
CA SER A 458 -12.54 -2.29 10.04
C SER A 458 -12.84 -1.02 10.85
N ALA A 459 -13.75 -1.08 11.82
CA ALA A 459 -14.12 0.05 12.66
C ALA A 459 -13.15 0.29 13.84
N ARG A 460 -12.35 -0.71 14.22
CA ARG A 460 -11.46 -0.67 15.39
C ARG A 460 -10.11 -1.29 15.11
N PRO A 461 -9.32 -0.72 14.17
CA PRO A 461 -7.96 -1.20 13.90
C PRO A 461 -7.07 -0.99 15.14
N VAL A 462 -6.13 -1.92 15.35
CA VAL A 462 -5.24 -1.94 16.52
C VAL A 462 -3.80 -2.15 16.11
N GLU A 463 -2.88 -1.28 16.57
CA GLU A 463 -1.44 -1.50 16.39
C GLU A 463 -0.98 -2.71 17.21
N ILE A 464 -0.25 -3.63 16.57
CA ILE A 464 0.20 -4.89 17.19
C ILE A 464 1.72 -5.03 17.22
N ALA A 465 2.44 -4.28 16.39
CA ALA A 465 3.90 -4.19 16.40
C ALA A 465 4.34 -2.87 15.76
N TYR A 466 5.53 -2.41 16.12
CA TYR A 466 6.17 -1.25 15.49
C TYR A 466 7.68 -1.27 15.62
N PHE A 467 8.34 -0.53 14.74
CA PHE A 467 9.72 -0.09 14.86
C PHE A 467 9.82 1.39 14.47
N ASP A 468 10.55 2.16 15.25
CA ASP A 468 10.77 3.58 15.02
C ASP A 468 12.19 4.01 15.38
N ARG A 469 12.67 5.06 14.73
CA ARG A 469 13.90 5.77 15.05
C ARG A 469 13.61 7.24 15.22
N GLY A 470 14.34 7.89 16.13
CA GLY A 470 14.26 9.33 16.28
C GLY A 470 14.67 10.10 15.02
N PRO A 471 14.38 11.41 14.98
CA PRO A 471 14.59 12.26 13.81
C PRO A 471 16.04 12.21 13.31
N ILE A 472 16.24 12.43 12.01
CA ILE A 472 17.56 12.50 11.40
C ILE A 472 18.39 13.64 12.02
N ASP A 473 17.76 14.80 12.26
CA ASP A 473 18.37 15.95 12.92
C ASP A 473 17.43 16.48 14.00
N GLY A 474 17.98 16.93 15.11
CA GLY A 474 17.21 17.40 16.27
C GLY A 474 16.76 18.87 16.20
N LYS A 475 17.15 19.61 15.14
CA LYS A 475 16.84 21.02 14.97
C LYS A 475 16.14 21.32 13.66
N GLU A 476 16.55 20.63 12.59
CA GLU A 476 16.08 20.83 11.24
C GLU A 476 15.24 19.61 10.80
N LEU A 477 14.16 19.87 10.09
CA LEU A 477 13.44 18.81 9.39
C LEU A 477 14.24 18.40 8.15
N ILE A 478 14.79 17.21 8.15
CA ILE A 478 15.37 16.56 6.97
C ILE A 478 14.42 15.46 6.54
N THR A 479 13.98 15.45 5.28
CA THR A 479 13.08 14.41 4.78
C THR A 479 13.76 13.05 4.84
N GLY A 480 13.16 12.10 5.54
CA GLY A 480 13.69 10.75 5.76
C GLY A 480 12.61 9.78 6.22
N GLY A 481 13.06 8.66 6.78
CA GLY A 481 12.20 7.61 7.29
C GLY A 481 11.72 6.63 6.22
N PHE A 482 10.83 5.72 6.60
CA PHE A 482 10.43 4.61 5.75
C PHE A 482 9.44 5.03 4.67
N TRP A 483 9.90 5.05 3.42
CA TRP A 483 9.05 5.15 2.24
C TRP A 483 8.12 3.95 2.12
N SER A 484 8.67 2.75 2.31
CA SER A 484 7.95 1.49 2.20
C SER A 484 8.29 0.56 3.36
N GLY A 485 7.32 -0.26 3.77
CA GLY A 485 7.49 -1.34 4.72
C GLY A 485 6.68 -2.55 4.27
N TYR A 486 7.33 -3.58 3.68
CA TYR A 486 6.65 -4.69 3.02
C TYR A 486 7.01 -6.05 3.59
N TYR A 487 6.00 -6.90 3.78
CA TYR A 487 6.21 -8.29 4.17
C TYR A 487 6.53 -9.15 2.95
N TYR A 488 7.68 -9.79 2.99
CA TYR A 488 8.10 -10.72 1.95
C TYR A 488 8.74 -11.96 2.57
N ASN A 489 8.16 -13.15 2.28
CA ASN A 489 8.71 -14.46 2.61
C ASN A 489 9.18 -14.63 4.07
N GLY A 490 8.44 -14.10 5.04
CA GLY A 490 8.69 -14.27 6.47
C GLY A 490 9.38 -13.09 7.14
N TYR A 491 9.73 -12.04 6.39
CA TYR A 491 10.41 -10.84 6.89
C TYR A 491 9.71 -9.57 6.41
N ILE A 492 9.99 -8.46 7.08
CA ILE A 492 9.57 -7.14 6.65
C ILE A 492 10.82 -6.40 6.15
N TYR A 493 10.73 -5.81 4.98
CA TYR A 493 11.76 -4.98 4.37
C TYR A 493 11.29 -3.54 4.37
N GLY A 494 12.13 -2.65 4.88
CA GLY A 494 11.86 -1.21 4.93
C GLY A 494 12.84 -0.44 4.07
N SER A 495 12.34 0.28 3.06
CA SER A 495 13.11 1.24 2.29
C SER A 495 13.12 2.57 3.03
N GLU A 496 14.26 2.97 3.54
CA GLU A 496 14.43 4.22 4.28
C GLU A 496 15.11 5.26 3.38
N ILE A 497 14.43 6.40 3.23
CA ILE A 497 14.79 7.48 2.29
C ILE A 497 16.27 7.88 2.37
N ALA A 498 16.77 8.08 3.60
CA ALA A 498 18.10 8.63 3.84
C ALA A 498 19.12 7.58 4.26
N ARG A 499 18.70 6.59 5.09
CA ARG A 499 19.61 5.65 5.74
C ARG A 499 19.88 4.35 4.96
N GLY A 500 18.88 3.87 4.14
CA GLY A 500 19.05 2.70 3.27
C GLY A 500 18.00 1.62 3.52
N LEU A 501 18.36 0.34 3.35
CA LEU A 501 17.46 -0.81 3.45
C LEU A 501 17.57 -1.47 4.83
N ASP A 502 16.45 -1.61 5.51
CA ASP A 502 16.34 -2.34 6.77
C ASP A 502 15.54 -3.64 6.61
N VAL A 503 15.86 -4.64 7.42
CA VAL A 503 15.13 -5.91 7.47
C VAL A 503 14.68 -6.19 8.90
N PHE A 504 13.42 -6.59 9.06
CA PHE A 504 12.80 -6.87 10.34
C PHE A 504 12.16 -8.26 10.38
N ARG A 505 11.96 -8.76 11.60
CA ARG A 505 11.10 -9.91 11.87
C ARG A 505 10.08 -9.60 12.94
N LEU A 506 8.90 -10.18 12.83
CA LEU A 506 7.89 -10.15 13.86
C LEU A 506 8.26 -11.11 15.00
N LEU A 507 7.93 -10.72 16.22
CA LEU A 507 8.13 -11.53 17.44
C LEU A 507 6.79 -11.98 18.00
N PRO A 508 6.71 -13.19 18.57
CA PRO A 508 5.50 -13.65 19.24
C PRO A 508 5.08 -12.72 20.39
N SER A 509 3.78 -12.46 20.49
CA SER A 509 3.18 -11.58 21.50
C SER A 509 1.76 -12.04 21.84
N GLU A 510 1.09 -11.30 22.74
CA GLU A 510 -0.34 -11.48 23.01
C GLU A 510 -1.22 -11.17 21.77
N TYR A 511 -0.76 -10.28 20.89
CA TYR A 511 -1.47 -9.90 19.67
C TYR A 511 -1.24 -10.86 18.52
N LEU A 512 -0.08 -11.51 18.45
CA LEU A 512 0.33 -12.37 17.34
C LEU A 512 1.13 -13.55 17.87
N THR A 513 0.52 -14.75 17.84
CA THR A 513 1.16 -15.95 18.39
C THR A 513 2.28 -16.45 17.48
N LYS A 514 3.12 -17.33 18.04
CA LYS A 514 4.14 -18.05 17.27
C LYS A 514 3.52 -18.83 16.10
N ASN A 515 2.37 -19.49 16.32
CA ASN A 515 1.70 -20.24 15.26
C ASN A 515 1.19 -19.33 14.13
N GLU A 516 0.69 -18.14 14.46
CA GLU A 516 0.25 -17.17 13.46
C GLU A 516 1.43 -16.66 12.62
N ILE A 517 2.58 -16.34 13.23
CA ILE A 517 3.80 -15.92 12.52
C ILE A 517 4.34 -17.05 11.63
N GLU A 518 4.40 -18.28 12.15
CA GLU A 518 4.86 -19.44 11.38
C GLU A 518 3.90 -19.74 10.21
N ALA A 519 2.58 -19.65 10.42
CA ALA A 519 1.60 -19.82 9.35
C ALA A 519 1.73 -18.74 8.27
N ALA A 520 1.96 -17.48 8.65
CA ALA A 520 2.23 -16.40 7.71
C ALA A 520 3.49 -16.67 6.87
N SER A 521 4.53 -17.23 7.47
CA SER A 521 5.79 -17.54 6.78
C SER A 521 5.71 -18.70 5.77
N LEU A 522 4.60 -19.43 5.76
CA LEU A 522 4.33 -20.47 4.75
C LEU A 522 3.79 -19.93 3.43
N VAL A 523 3.26 -18.70 3.42
CA VAL A 523 2.94 -18.00 2.18
C VAL A 523 4.26 -17.55 1.56
N ARG A 524 4.51 -18.01 0.34
CA ARG A 524 5.74 -17.70 -0.40
C ARG A 524 5.37 -17.06 -1.72
N TYR A 525 6.03 -15.97 -2.01
CA TYR A 525 5.94 -15.25 -3.26
C TYR A 525 7.21 -15.50 -4.07
N ASP A 526 7.07 -15.90 -5.33
CA ASP A 526 8.18 -15.88 -6.28
C ASP A 526 8.50 -14.45 -6.70
N GLU A 527 7.47 -13.62 -6.84
CA GLU A 527 7.55 -12.19 -7.11
C GLU A 527 6.52 -11.46 -6.25
N LEU A 528 6.86 -10.24 -5.81
CA LEU A 528 5.94 -9.36 -5.10
C LEU A 528 6.18 -7.92 -5.54
N ASN A 529 5.13 -7.31 -6.07
CA ASN A 529 4.99 -5.88 -6.31
C ASN A 529 3.77 -5.40 -5.53
N ILE A 530 3.86 -4.26 -4.88
CA ILE A 530 2.79 -3.83 -3.97
C ILE A 530 1.52 -3.42 -4.71
N GLN A 531 1.65 -2.79 -5.86
CA GLN A 531 0.52 -2.38 -6.68
C GLN A 531 -0.09 -3.54 -7.52
N ASP A 532 0.52 -4.75 -7.49
CA ASP A 532 -0.03 -5.98 -8.07
C ASP A 532 -0.30 -6.98 -6.95
N GLN A 533 -1.46 -6.89 -6.34
CA GLN A 533 -1.80 -7.67 -5.16
C GLN A 533 -2.14 -9.12 -5.52
N GLN A 534 -1.50 -10.06 -4.84
CA GLN A 534 -1.70 -11.49 -5.01
C GLN A 534 -2.61 -12.06 -3.91
N LYS A 535 -3.38 -13.10 -4.26
CA LYS A 535 -4.20 -13.82 -3.28
C LYS A 535 -3.35 -14.79 -2.47
N ASN A 536 -3.32 -14.59 -1.16
CA ASN A 536 -2.63 -15.48 -0.24
C ASN A 536 -3.40 -16.77 -0.04
N VAL A 537 -2.70 -17.90 -0.09
CA VAL A 537 -3.25 -19.23 0.12
C VAL A 537 -2.34 -19.99 1.08
N TRP A 538 -2.93 -20.59 2.11
CA TRP A 538 -2.19 -21.34 3.12
C TRP A 538 -2.33 -22.85 2.88
N PRO A 539 -1.23 -23.61 3.03
CA PRO A 539 -1.29 -25.06 2.93
C PRO A 539 -2.08 -25.66 4.12
N ALA A 540 -2.78 -26.76 3.89
CA ALA A 540 -3.38 -27.51 4.97
C ALA A 540 -2.29 -28.27 5.74
N VAL A 541 -1.81 -27.67 6.84
CA VAL A 541 -0.80 -28.19 7.76
C VAL A 541 -1.13 -27.80 9.21
N PRO A 542 -0.63 -28.54 10.22
CA PRO A 542 -1.01 -28.32 11.62
C PRO A 542 -0.80 -26.90 12.14
N VAL A 543 0.27 -26.21 11.75
CA VAL A 543 0.54 -24.83 12.23
C VAL A 543 -0.51 -23.82 11.74
N VAL A 544 -1.05 -23.99 10.52
CA VAL A 544 -2.14 -23.13 10.01
C VAL A 544 -3.43 -23.38 10.81
N ALA A 545 -3.74 -24.64 11.12
CA ALA A 545 -4.89 -24.96 11.98
C ALA A 545 -4.70 -24.39 13.41
N ARG A 546 -3.47 -24.45 13.95
CA ARG A 546 -3.17 -23.82 15.26
C ARG A 546 -3.32 -22.31 15.24
N ALA A 547 -2.97 -21.63 14.15
CA ALA A 547 -3.18 -20.19 14.02
C ALA A 547 -4.67 -19.83 14.19
N TYR A 548 -5.58 -20.54 13.52
CA TYR A 548 -7.03 -20.35 13.73
C TYR A 548 -7.48 -20.71 15.15
N LEU A 549 -6.95 -21.79 15.71
CA LEU A 549 -7.25 -22.20 17.10
C LEU A 549 -6.82 -21.13 18.10
N ASP A 550 -5.65 -20.55 17.94
CA ASP A 550 -5.12 -19.49 18.80
C ASP A 550 -6.02 -18.23 18.76
N GLN A 551 -6.52 -17.87 17.58
CA GLN A 551 -7.45 -16.75 17.41
C GLN A 551 -8.78 -17.02 18.12
N LEU A 552 -9.36 -18.19 17.91
CA LEU A 552 -10.62 -18.58 18.58
C LEU A 552 -10.46 -18.65 20.10
N ASN A 553 -9.30 -19.07 20.62
CA ASN A 553 -8.98 -19.02 22.05
C ASN A 553 -8.84 -17.58 22.56
N ARG A 554 -8.14 -16.71 21.84
CA ARG A 554 -7.94 -15.29 22.19
C ARG A 554 -9.27 -14.56 22.29
N ASP A 555 -10.19 -14.84 21.35
CA ASP A 555 -11.52 -14.22 21.31
C ASP A 555 -12.54 -14.93 22.21
N HIS A 556 -12.11 -15.97 22.97
CA HIS A 556 -12.99 -16.79 23.84
C HIS A 556 -14.17 -17.44 23.07
N ALA A 557 -14.03 -17.62 21.75
CA ALA A 557 -15.07 -18.17 20.89
C ALA A 557 -15.20 -19.69 20.98
N ILE A 558 -14.10 -20.40 21.27
CA ILE A 558 -14.08 -21.86 21.36
C ILE A 558 -14.09 -22.34 22.82
N GLN A 559 -14.89 -23.38 23.11
CA GLN A 559 -14.94 -23.99 24.43
C GLN A 559 -13.61 -24.69 24.78
N PRO A 560 -13.11 -24.59 26.05
CA PRO A 560 -11.80 -25.14 26.42
C PRO A 560 -11.64 -26.63 26.12
N ALA A 561 -12.70 -27.43 26.35
CA ALA A 561 -12.69 -28.86 26.04
C ALA A 561 -12.55 -29.15 24.53
N ARG A 562 -13.20 -28.32 23.70
CA ARG A 562 -13.10 -28.40 22.24
C ARG A 562 -11.70 -28.02 21.80
N ALA A 563 -11.15 -26.91 22.32
CA ALA A 563 -9.80 -26.46 22.02
C ALA A 563 -8.74 -27.53 22.37
N ALA A 564 -8.88 -28.18 23.53
CA ALA A 564 -8.00 -29.27 23.94
C ALA A 564 -8.08 -30.48 23.00
N ALA A 565 -9.29 -30.85 22.54
CA ALA A 565 -9.48 -31.96 21.60
C ALA A 565 -8.85 -31.66 20.23
N VAL A 566 -9.06 -30.44 19.69
CA VAL A 566 -8.44 -29.97 18.44
C VAL A 566 -6.92 -30.01 18.58
N LYS A 567 -6.37 -29.42 19.67
CA LYS A 567 -4.94 -29.42 19.93
C LYS A 567 -4.35 -30.82 19.95
N ALA A 568 -5.00 -31.76 20.64
CA ALA A 568 -4.55 -33.15 20.72
C ALA A 568 -4.53 -33.86 19.34
N ALA A 569 -5.55 -33.60 18.50
CA ALA A 569 -5.59 -34.12 17.13
C ALA A 569 -4.46 -33.56 16.25
N LEU A 570 -4.17 -32.26 16.38
CA LEU A 570 -3.08 -31.61 15.64
C LEU A 570 -1.69 -32.06 16.12
N ASP A 571 -1.50 -32.22 17.45
CA ASP A 571 -0.25 -32.75 18.03
C ASP A 571 0.02 -34.20 17.63
N ALA A 572 -1.04 -34.98 17.41
CA ALA A 572 -0.93 -36.34 16.86
C ALA A 572 -0.56 -36.31 15.37
N ALA A 573 -1.15 -35.36 14.60
CA ALA A 573 -0.85 -35.21 13.18
C ALA A 573 0.61 -34.84 12.90
N ASP A 574 1.26 -34.05 13.77
CA ASP A 574 2.67 -33.70 13.63
C ASP A 574 3.62 -34.91 13.72
N LYS A 575 3.17 -36.02 14.28
CA LYS A 575 3.98 -37.25 14.46
C LYS A 575 3.91 -38.17 13.25
N VAL A 576 3.06 -37.85 12.27
CA VAL A 576 2.84 -38.66 11.07
C VAL A 576 3.21 -37.87 9.85
N ARG A 577 4.01 -38.44 8.96
CA ARG A 577 4.47 -37.78 7.73
C ARG A 577 3.75 -38.29 6.49
N THR A 578 3.38 -39.57 6.50
CA THR A 578 2.73 -40.26 5.36
C THR A 578 1.57 -41.12 5.83
N GLY A 579 0.66 -41.47 4.93
CA GLY A 579 -0.45 -42.36 5.22
C GLY A 579 -0.04 -43.81 5.57
N SER A 580 1.19 -44.20 5.23
CA SER A 580 1.76 -45.51 5.58
C SER A 580 2.35 -45.58 7.00
N ASP A 581 2.47 -44.45 7.69
CA ASP A 581 3.02 -44.40 9.03
C ASP A 581 2.09 -45.09 10.03
N LYS A 582 2.70 -45.72 11.05
CA LYS A 582 1.93 -46.44 12.10
C LYS A 582 0.97 -45.48 12.82
N GLY A 583 -0.31 -45.80 12.81
CA GLY A 583 -1.36 -45.01 13.45
C GLY A 583 -1.97 -43.91 12.57
N ALA A 584 -1.53 -43.71 11.32
CA ALA A 584 -2.07 -42.69 10.41
C ALA A 584 -3.60 -42.74 10.30
N ALA A 585 -4.18 -43.90 10.09
CA ALA A 585 -5.63 -44.07 9.97
C ALA A 585 -6.40 -43.61 11.22
N SER A 586 -5.86 -43.87 12.43
CA SER A 586 -6.50 -43.44 13.68
C SER A 586 -6.38 -41.90 13.87
N ILE A 587 -5.30 -41.31 13.42
CA ILE A 587 -5.08 -39.86 13.45
C ILE A 587 -5.99 -39.16 12.46
N VAL A 588 -6.12 -39.67 11.23
CA VAL A 588 -7.10 -39.18 10.25
C VAL A 588 -8.51 -39.19 10.83
N ALA A 589 -8.93 -40.33 11.44
CA ALA A 589 -10.23 -40.42 12.09
C ALA A 589 -10.42 -39.43 13.25
N ALA A 590 -9.36 -39.11 14.00
CA ALA A 590 -9.40 -38.08 15.05
C ALA A 590 -9.53 -36.68 14.48
N LEU A 591 -8.80 -36.36 13.41
CA LEU A 591 -8.90 -35.10 12.69
C LEU A 591 -10.30 -34.88 12.09
N ASP A 592 -10.84 -35.92 11.41
CA ASP A 592 -12.17 -35.87 10.80
C ASP A 592 -13.27 -35.65 11.87
N ARG A 593 -13.21 -36.35 13.03
CA ARG A 593 -14.14 -36.14 14.15
C ARG A 593 -14.03 -34.72 14.71
N SER A 594 -12.82 -34.24 15.01
CA SER A 594 -12.60 -32.89 15.54
C SER A 594 -13.05 -31.81 14.56
N ALA A 595 -12.81 -32.02 13.26
CA ALA A 595 -13.29 -31.10 12.23
C ALA A 595 -14.81 -31.01 12.18
N ALA A 596 -15.50 -32.17 12.23
CA ALA A 596 -16.98 -32.22 12.29
C ALA A 596 -17.53 -31.53 13.54
N ASP A 597 -16.85 -31.67 14.67
CA ASP A 597 -17.22 -30.98 15.90
C ASP A 597 -17.07 -29.45 15.78
N VAL A 598 -15.97 -28.98 15.20
CA VAL A 598 -15.69 -27.55 14.93
C VAL A 598 -16.71 -26.99 13.92
N GLU A 599 -17.12 -27.77 12.92
CA GLU A 599 -18.19 -27.34 11.98
C GLU A 599 -19.54 -27.16 12.68
N ARG A 600 -19.86 -27.99 13.68
CA ARG A 600 -21.07 -27.76 14.49
C ARG A 600 -20.98 -26.50 15.33
N ASP A 601 -19.82 -26.23 15.93
CA ASP A 601 -19.60 -24.99 16.68
C ASP A 601 -19.74 -23.75 15.78
N ALA A 602 -19.33 -23.83 14.50
CA ALA A 602 -19.50 -22.77 13.50
C ALA A 602 -20.96 -22.39 13.24
N LEU A 603 -21.92 -23.31 13.45
CA LEU A 603 -23.35 -23.03 13.22
C LEU A 603 -23.92 -22.02 14.24
N SER A 604 -23.34 -21.94 15.44
CA SER A 604 -23.76 -21.02 16.51
C SER A 604 -22.92 -19.73 16.55
N ALA A 605 -21.81 -19.70 15.82
CA ALA A 605 -20.94 -18.53 15.71
C ALA A 605 -21.39 -17.59 14.56
N THR A 606 -20.97 -16.34 14.62
CA THR A 606 -21.27 -15.31 13.60
C THR A 606 -19.99 -14.57 13.20
N GLY A 607 -20.07 -13.85 12.08
CA GLY A 607 -18.99 -12.97 11.61
C GLY A 607 -17.64 -13.69 11.47
N ARG A 608 -16.58 -13.05 11.95
CA ARG A 608 -15.21 -13.54 11.84
C ARG A 608 -14.98 -14.89 12.54
N ASP A 609 -15.62 -15.12 13.67
CA ASP A 609 -15.43 -16.36 14.42
C ASP A 609 -16.05 -17.56 13.68
N GLN A 610 -17.21 -17.36 13.07
CA GLN A 610 -17.79 -18.37 12.19
C GLN A 610 -16.86 -18.72 11.01
N ALA A 611 -16.25 -17.71 10.38
CA ALA A 611 -15.30 -17.90 9.29
C ALA A 611 -14.06 -18.68 9.77
N ARG A 612 -13.50 -18.36 10.95
CA ARG A 612 -12.36 -19.06 11.54
C ARG A 612 -12.67 -20.50 11.91
N PHE A 613 -13.84 -20.78 12.47
CA PHE A 613 -14.27 -22.16 12.72
C PHE A 613 -14.35 -22.98 11.42
N LYS A 614 -14.95 -22.42 10.36
CA LYS A 614 -15.03 -23.07 9.05
C LYS A 614 -13.63 -23.33 8.46
N ALA A 615 -12.74 -22.33 8.55
CA ALA A 615 -11.37 -22.43 8.04
C ALA A 615 -10.54 -23.46 8.84
N LEU A 616 -10.67 -23.49 10.17
CA LEU A 616 -10.05 -24.49 11.02
C LEU A 616 -10.50 -25.91 10.64
N ALA A 617 -11.79 -26.14 10.52
CA ALA A 617 -12.34 -27.44 10.13
C ALA A 617 -11.87 -27.88 8.73
N ALA A 618 -11.90 -26.94 7.75
CA ALA A 618 -11.42 -27.20 6.40
C ALA A 618 -9.92 -27.55 6.38
N THR A 619 -9.11 -26.84 7.16
CA THR A 619 -7.66 -27.10 7.29
C THR A 619 -7.42 -28.50 7.89
N MET A 620 -8.14 -28.88 8.96
CA MET A 620 -8.03 -30.21 9.58
C MET A 620 -8.40 -31.33 8.61
N LYS A 621 -9.49 -31.17 7.85
CA LYS A 621 -9.87 -32.11 6.79
C LYS A 621 -8.80 -32.22 5.69
N GLY A 622 -8.22 -31.07 5.29
CA GLY A 622 -7.13 -31.04 4.32
C GLY A 622 -5.87 -31.76 4.82
N ILE A 623 -5.53 -31.63 6.10
CA ILE A 623 -4.45 -32.43 6.73
C ILE A 623 -4.77 -33.92 6.66
N GLY A 624 -5.98 -34.32 7.07
CA GLY A 624 -6.43 -35.69 7.01
C GLY A 624 -6.39 -36.28 5.59
N ALA A 625 -6.78 -35.49 4.58
CA ALA A 625 -6.75 -35.91 3.18
C ALA A 625 -5.33 -36.20 2.66
N LYS A 626 -4.32 -35.43 3.12
CA LYS A 626 -2.90 -35.67 2.77
C LYS A 626 -2.31 -36.93 3.42
N LEU A 627 -2.93 -37.42 4.50
CA LEU A 627 -2.51 -38.63 5.24
C LEU A 627 -3.30 -39.87 4.84
N LYS A 628 -4.29 -39.77 3.95
CA LYS A 628 -5.00 -40.91 3.34
C LYS A 628 -4.24 -41.46 2.16
#